data_9723388052f97f481452be4cd7516d70
#
_entry.id   9723388052f97f481452be4cd7516d70
#
_cell.length_a   1.000
_cell.length_b   1.000
_cell.length_c   1.000
_cell.angle_alpha   90.00
_cell.angle_beta   90.00
_cell.angle_gamma   90.00
#
_symmetry.space_group_name_H-M   'P 1'
#
loop_
_entity.id
_entity.type
_entity.pdbx_description
1 polymer ?
#
loop_
_entity_poly.entity_id
_entity_poly.type
_entity_poly.pdbx_seq_one_letter_code
_entity_poly.pdbx_strand_id
1 'polypeptide(L)'
;MAKASQSQRDYYEILGVERTASDKEIKAAYRKLALLHHPDKNPGDKGAEELFKQAAEAYSVLSDPDKRQRYDRFGSQGAASFDGGFDPSTFGDFSDILGDLFGFAGGARSGRSRATPGADLRYDLEIAFEEAAFGVTRSLKVPRLESCETCGGSGAASGSAPLRCAGCGGRGQVHYTQGFFTLARTCPRCGGEGVTIADPCKDCRGEGRVEMLRTLEVKIPRGVDNGARLRLVGEGEHGRRGGPRGDLYVVLSVAAHERFERDGFNILSEVEIGYAQAVLGAEVEVETLHGTEELVVPPGTHH
;
A
#
# COMPACT_ATOMS: atom_id res chain seq x y z
N MET A 1 8.01 55.19 12.48
CA MET A 1 8.82 54.12 11.82
C MET A 1 7.90 53.33 10.95
N ALA A 2 8.01 53.47 9.65
CA ALA A 2 7.11 52.89 8.66
C ALA A 2 7.39 51.39 8.54
N LYS A 3 6.35 50.55 8.71
CA LYS A 3 6.38 49.13 8.35
C LYS A 3 6.52 49.05 6.83
N ALA A 4 7.68 48.55 6.38
CA ALA A 4 7.90 48.22 4.99
C ALA A 4 6.87 47.15 4.60
N SER A 5 5.99 47.48 3.65
CA SER A 5 5.09 46.53 2.99
C SER A 5 5.98 45.49 2.27
N GLN A 6 5.95 44.23 2.69
CA GLN A 6 6.50 43.12 1.91
C GLN A 6 5.68 43.10 0.60
N SER A 7 6.32 43.55 -0.50
CA SER A 7 5.76 43.40 -1.83
C SER A 7 5.61 41.88 -2.11
N GLN A 8 4.37 41.39 -2.16
CA GLN A 8 4.08 40.04 -2.58
C GLN A 8 4.66 39.85 -3.99
N ARG A 9 5.69 39.00 -4.10
CA ARG A 9 6.28 38.63 -5.38
C ARG A 9 5.23 37.94 -6.24
N ASP A 10 5.29 38.18 -7.55
CA ASP A 10 4.42 37.52 -8.53
C ASP A 10 4.67 36.01 -8.53
N TYR A 11 3.63 35.18 -8.55
CA TYR A 11 3.76 33.73 -8.57
C TYR A 11 4.56 33.21 -9.77
N TYR A 12 4.50 33.90 -10.91
CA TYR A 12 5.34 33.59 -12.08
C TYR A 12 6.82 33.86 -11.80
N GLU A 13 7.12 34.95 -11.11
CA GLU A 13 8.49 35.29 -10.69
C GLU A 13 9.03 34.31 -9.65
N ILE A 14 8.19 33.85 -8.71
CA ILE A 14 8.58 32.86 -7.70
C ILE A 14 8.97 31.55 -8.37
N LEU A 15 8.23 31.10 -9.38
CA LEU A 15 8.56 29.88 -10.13
C LEU A 15 9.64 30.11 -11.21
N GLY A 16 10.00 31.37 -11.51
CA GLY A 16 10.98 31.69 -12.55
C GLY A 16 10.50 31.37 -13.95
N VAL A 17 9.20 31.57 -14.24
CA VAL A 17 8.58 31.31 -15.53
C VAL A 17 7.88 32.57 -16.07
N GLU A 18 7.69 32.64 -17.38
CA GLU A 18 6.90 33.73 -17.99
C GLU A 18 5.40 33.55 -17.76
N ARG A 19 4.63 34.65 -17.79
CA ARG A 19 3.17 34.58 -17.67
C ARG A 19 2.48 33.79 -18.77
N THR A 20 3.16 33.63 -19.90
CA THR A 20 2.73 32.81 -21.06
C THR A 20 3.08 31.33 -20.94
N ALA A 21 3.78 30.92 -19.87
CA ALA A 21 4.26 29.56 -19.69
C ALA A 21 3.12 28.54 -19.70
N SER A 22 3.37 27.42 -20.35
CA SER A 22 2.45 26.28 -20.38
C SER A 22 2.41 25.54 -19.03
N ASP A 23 1.37 24.76 -18.80
CA ASP A 23 1.22 23.95 -17.57
C ASP A 23 2.40 22.96 -17.39
N LYS A 24 3.00 22.50 -18.49
CA LYS A 24 4.19 21.63 -18.46
C LYS A 24 5.40 22.37 -17.94
N GLU A 25 5.60 23.61 -18.36
CA GLU A 25 6.73 24.47 -17.93
C GLU A 25 6.57 24.87 -16.46
N ILE A 26 5.38 25.27 -16.04
CA ILE A 26 5.04 25.59 -14.65
C ILE A 26 5.34 24.37 -13.75
N LYS A 27 4.91 23.18 -14.16
CA LYS A 27 5.17 21.93 -13.41
C LYS A 27 6.67 21.57 -13.37
N ALA A 28 7.40 21.79 -14.45
CA ALA A 28 8.84 21.52 -14.51
C ALA A 28 9.63 22.48 -13.61
N ALA A 29 9.28 23.77 -13.62
CA ALA A 29 9.88 24.80 -12.78
C ALA A 29 9.65 24.51 -11.28
N TYR A 30 8.42 24.19 -10.91
CA TYR A 30 8.11 23.79 -9.53
C TYR A 30 8.91 22.57 -9.09
N ARG A 31 8.99 21.51 -9.90
CA ARG A 31 9.76 20.32 -9.54
C ARG A 31 11.23 20.62 -9.30
N LYS A 32 11.82 21.51 -10.12
CA LYS A 32 13.21 21.93 -9.97
C LYS A 32 13.43 22.67 -8.65
N LEU A 33 12.56 23.63 -8.32
CA LEU A 33 12.64 24.39 -7.07
C LEU A 33 12.37 23.51 -5.83
N ALA A 34 11.39 22.62 -5.91
CA ALA A 34 11.07 21.68 -4.85
C ALA A 34 12.22 20.71 -4.54
N LEU A 35 12.93 20.23 -5.56
CA LEU A 35 14.12 19.39 -5.38
C LEU A 35 15.32 20.16 -4.80
N LEU A 36 15.47 21.43 -5.18
CA LEU A 36 16.57 22.29 -4.72
C LEU A 36 16.39 22.69 -3.25
N HIS A 37 15.18 23.03 -2.86
CA HIS A 37 14.84 23.56 -1.53
C HIS A 37 14.11 22.55 -0.64
N HIS A 38 14.23 21.24 -0.96
CA HIS A 38 13.58 20.19 -0.15
C HIS A 38 14.11 20.20 1.29
N PRO A 39 13.25 20.12 2.32
CA PRO A 39 13.69 20.13 3.72
C PRO A 39 14.64 18.99 4.06
N ASP A 40 14.48 17.80 3.45
CA ASP A 40 15.40 16.67 3.67
C ASP A 40 16.80 16.90 3.08
N LYS A 41 16.94 17.77 2.06
CA LYS A 41 18.24 18.11 1.47
C LYS A 41 18.89 19.33 2.13
N ASN A 42 18.08 20.17 2.77
CA ASN A 42 18.52 21.40 3.44
C ASN A 42 18.01 21.43 4.90
N PRO A 43 18.39 20.46 5.75
CA PRO A 43 17.88 20.38 7.10
C PRO A 43 18.31 21.60 7.91
N GLY A 44 17.32 22.33 8.48
CA GLY A 44 17.55 23.50 9.32
C GLY A 44 17.77 24.84 8.59
N ASP A 45 17.75 24.87 7.26
CA ASP A 45 17.80 26.11 6.47
C ASP A 45 16.41 26.72 6.33
N LYS A 46 16.11 27.72 7.16
CA LYS A 46 14.84 28.46 7.13
C LYS A 46 14.61 29.19 5.81
N GLY A 47 15.68 29.62 5.13
CA GLY A 47 15.57 30.28 3.82
C GLY A 47 15.11 29.32 2.75
N ALA A 48 15.64 28.08 2.71
CA ALA A 48 15.22 27.04 1.82
C ALA A 48 13.76 26.63 2.08
N GLU A 49 13.36 26.54 3.36
CA GLU A 49 11.99 26.22 3.77
C GLU A 49 10.98 27.29 3.30
N GLU A 50 11.33 28.58 3.43
CA GLU A 50 10.47 29.67 2.94
C GLU A 50 10.33 29.67 1.43
N LEU A 51 11.42 29.44 0.69
CA LEU A 51 11.38 29.35 -0.78
C LEU A 51 10.57 28.12 -1.23
N PHE A 52 10.68 27.02 -0.55
CA PHE A 52 9.85 25.85 -0.83
C PHE A 52 8.36 26.12 -0.63
N LYS A 53 7.98 26.81 0.48
CA LYS A 53 6.60 27.21 0.78
C LYS A 53 6.06 28.16 -0.30
N GLN A 54 6.83 29.17 -0.69
CA GLN A 54 6.44 30.11 -1.73
C GLN A 54 6.28 29.43 -3.10
N ALA A 55 7.16 28.50 -3.45
CA ALA A 55 7.07 27.74 -4.69
C ALA A 55 5.83 26.82 -4.71
N ALA A 56 5.51 26.20 -3.59
CA ALA A 56 4.31 25.34 -3.45
C ALA A 56 3.01 26.15 -3.54
N GLU A 57 2.96 27.31 -2.91
CA GLU A 57 1.84 28.24 -3.00
C GLU A 57 1.63 28.72 -4.45
N ALA A 58 2.68 29.20 -5.10
CA ALA A 58 2.65 29.64 -6.50
C ALA A 58 2.15 28.52 -7.43
N TYR A 59 2.66 27.31 -7.27
CA TYR A 59 2.22 26.15 -8.06
C TYR A 59 0.77 25.78 -7.81
N SER A 60 0.27 25.87 -6.58
CA SER A 60 -1.12 25.56 -6.23
C SER A 60 -2.14 26.47 -6.93
N VAL A 61 -1.76 27.69 -7.23
CA VAL A 61 -2.58 28.65 -7.95
C VAL A 61 -2.40 28.54 -9.47
N LEU A 62 -1.17 28.41 -9.96
CA LEU A 62 -0.86 28.42 -11.38
C LEU A 62 -1.09 27.09 -12.11
N SER A 63 -1.18 25.99 -11.37
CA SER A 63 -1.43 24.65 -11.96
C SER A 63 -2.90 24.38 -12.29
N ASP A 64 -3.82 25.15 -11.71
CA ASP A 64 -5.25 25.05 -11.96
C ASP A 64 -5.69 26.16 -12.92
N PRO A 65 -6.27 25.84 -14.10
CA PRO A 65 -6.65 26.84 -15.09
C PRO A 65 -7.61 27.91 -14.57
N ASP A 66 -8.55 27.53 -13.70
CA ASP A 66 -9.54 28.46 -13.15
C ASP A 66 -8.91 29.40 -12.13
N LYS A 67 -8.02 28.88 -11.27
CA LYS A 67 -7.27 29.69 -10.30
C LYS A 67 -6.27 30.61 -11.00
N ARG A 68 -5.56 30.10 -11.99
CA ARG A 68 -4.62 30.87 -12.83
C ARG A 68 -5.34 32.04 -13.50
N GLN A 69 -6.49 31.81 -14.15
CA GLN A 69 -7.27 32.86 -14.82
C GLN A 69 -7.75 33.93 -13.83
N ARG A 70 -8.13 33.56 -12.60
CA ARG A 70 -8.51 34.51 -11.54
C ARG A 70 -7.30 35.30 -11.05
N TYR A 71 -6.17 34.62 -10.85
CA TYR A 71 -4.92 35.28 -10.47
C TYR A 71 -4.46 36.28 -11.51
N ASP A 72 -4.56 35.94 -12.79
CA ASP A 72 -4.20 36.82 -13.91
C ASP A 72 -5.10 38.06 -13.99
N ARG A 73 -6.36 37.95 -13.56
CA ARG A 73 -7.33 39.08 -13.57
C ARG A 73 -7.26 39.95 -12.33
N PHE A 74 -7.08 39.37 -11.17
CA PHE A 74 -7.26 40.08 -9.89
C PHE A 74 -5.99 40.12 -9.02
N GLY A 75 -4.90 39.54 -9.49
CA GLY A 75 -3.63 39.45 -8.75
C GLY A 75 -3.73 38.63 -7.48
N SER A 76 -2.78 38.84 -6.56
CA SER A 76 -2.72 38.13 -5.26
C SER A 76 -3.93 38.41 -4.34
N GLN A 77 -4.63 39.55 -4.50
CA GLN A 77 -5.84 39.88 -3.72
C GLN A 77 -7.04 39.00 -4.12
N GLY A 78 -7.11 38.55 -5.38
CA GLY A 78 -8.15 37.63 -5.84
C GLY A 78 -7.95 36.18 -5.39
N ALA A 79 -6.72 35.80 -5.07
CA ALA A 79 -6.40 34.48 -4.53
C ALA A 79 -6.77 34.36 -3.04
N ALA A 80 -6.75 35.47 -2.28
CA ALA A 80 -7.04 35.49 -0.84
C ALA A 80 -8.54 35.44 -0.50
N SER A 81 -9.42 35.61 -1.48
CA SER A 81 -10.90 35.64 -1.25
C SER A 81 -11.51 34.21 -1.29
N PHE A 82 -10.73 33.16 -1.31
CA PHE A 82 -11.24 31.80 -1.16
C PHE A 82 -11.38 31.53 0.34
N ASP A 83 -12.61 31.46 0.82
CA ASP A 83 -13.04 31.13 2.18
C ASP A 83 -12.55 29.73 2.60
N GLY A 84 -11.38 29.70 3.20
CA GLY A 84 -10.64 28.55 3.68
C GLY A 84 -9.27 29.04 4.12
N GLY A 85 -9.24 29.87 5.21
CA GLY A 85 -8.04 30.55 5.72
C GLY A 85 -6.84 29.61 5.78
N PHE A 86 -5.81 29.94 5.05
CA PHE A 86 -4.48 29.38 5.21
C PHE A 86 -3.92 29.91 6.54
N ASP A 87 -4.07 29.12 7.60
CA ASP A 87 -3.46 29.41 8.89
C ASP A 87 -2.01 28.86 8.88
N PRO A 88 -1.00 29.75 8.93
CA PRO A 88 0.40 29.32 8.93
C PRO A 88 0.82 28.47 10.15
N SER A 89 -0.03 28.37 11.17
CA SER A 89 0.26 27.61 12.39
C SER A 89 -0.04 26.10 12.30
N THR A 90 -0.73 25.66 11.23
CA THR A 90 -1.13 24.25 11.02
C THR A 90 -0.05 23.43 10.27
N PHE A 91 1.19 23.88 10.30
CA PHE A 91 2.32 23.29 9.53
C PHE A 91 2.77 21.88 9.99
N GLY A 92 2.13 21.31 11.03
CA GLY A 92 2.40 19.94 11.48
C GLY A 92 1.87 18.85 10.52
N ASP A 93 0.79 19.13 9.78
CA ASP A 93 0.07 18.13 8.98
C ASP A 93 0.24 18.32 7.47
N PHE A 94 1.30 19.03 7.04
CA PHE A 94 1.52 19.36 5.61
C PHE A 94 1.75 18.12 4.74
N SER A 95 2.20 17.02 5.32
CA SER A 95 2.39 15.75 4.62
C SER A 95 1.04 15.14 4.19
N ASP A 96 0.00 15.31 5.01
CA ASP A 96 -1.34 14.78 4.71
C ASP A 96 -2.09 15.65 3.69
N ILE A 97 -1.87 16.97 3.73
CA ILE A 97 -2.47 17.90 2.76
C ILE A 97 -1.82 17.76 1.37
N LEU A 98 -0.50 17.48 1.32
CA LEU A 98 0.19 17.18 0.06
C LEU A 98 -0.25 15.84 -0.53
N GLY A 99 -0.50 14.84 0.32
CA GLY A 99 -1.06 13.54 -0.08
C GLY A 99 -2.46 13.67 -0.68
N ASP A 100 -3.31 14.48 -0.08
CA ASP A 100 -4.66 14.78 -0.58
C ASP A 100 -4.64 15.63 -1.87
N LEU A 101 -3.72 16.58 -1.98
CA LEU A 101 -3.62 17.45 -3.15
C LEU A 101 -3.02 16.71 -4.37
N PHE A 102 -2.04 15.83 -4.17
CA PHE A 102 -1.48 15.01 -5.26
C PHE A 102 -2.31 13.78 -5.58
N GLY A 103 -3.07 13.25 -4.61
CA GLY A 103 -4.05 12.18 -4.83
C GLY A 103 -5.34 12.65 -5.51
N PHE A 104 -5.69 13.93 -5.41
CA PHE A 104 -6.98 14.46 -5.87
C PHE A 104 -6.97 15.00 -7.31
N ALA A 105 -5.81 15.27 -7.90
CA ALA A 105 -5.71 15.81 -9.27
C ALA A 105 -5.97 14.79 -10.39
N GLY A 106 -6.26 13.53 -10.07
CA GLY A 106 -6.54 12.45 -11.05
C GLY A 106 -7.96 11.87 -10.99
N GLY A 107 -8.82 12.35 -10.12
CA GLY A 107 -10.17 11.79 -9.90
C GLY A 107 -11.29 12.71 -10.35
N ALA A 108 -11.75 12.56 -11.60
CA ALA A 108 -13.10 12.98 -11.96
C ALA A 108 -14.08 12.57 -10.85
N ARG A 109 -15.09 13.41 -10.57
CA ARG A 109 -16.26 13.13 -9.72
C ARG A 109 -17.05 11.90 -10.22
N SER A 110 -16.40 10.78 -10.29
CA SER A 110 -17.03 9.47 -10.29
C SER A 110 -17.62 9.28 -8.90
N GLY A 111 -18.93 9.18 -8.79
CA GLY A 111 -19.61 8.91 -7.54
C GLY A 111 -18.84 7.82 -6.82
N ARG A 112 -18.37 8.10 -5.60
CA ARG A 112 -17.53 7.17 -4.81
C ARG A 112 -18.15 5.79 -4.90
N SER A 113 -17.55 4.95 -5.75
CA SER A 113 -17.89 3.55 -5.82
C SER A 113 -17.72 3.00 -4.40
N ARG A 114 -18.79 2.49 -3.83
CA ARG A 114 -18.76 1.87 -2.50
C ARG A 114 -18.14 0.49 -2.55
N ALA A 115 -17.41 0.21 -3.61
CA ALA A 115 -16.57 -0.94 -3.75
C ALA A 115 -15.55 -0.94 -2.61
N THR A 116 -15.60 -1.94 -1.77
CA THR A 116 -14.65 -2.12 -0.68
C THR A 116 -13.71 -3.24 -1.11
N PRO A 117 -12.39 -3.01 -1.08
CA PRO A 117 -11.43 -4.07 -1.40
C PRO A 117 -11.60 -5.24 -0.42
N GLY A 118 -11.27 -6.43 -0.88
CA GLY A 118 -11.19 -7.63 -0.07
C GLY A 118 -10.03 -7.54 0.91
N ALA A 119 -10.09 -8.31 1.98
CA ALA A 119 -9.02 -8.40 2.94
C ALA A 119 -7.84 -9.20 2.37
N ASP A 120 -6.65 -8.80 2.75
CA ASP A 120 -5.46 -9.61 2.52
C ASP A 120 -5.47 -10.81 3.47
N LEU A 121 -4.98 -11.95 2.99
CA LEU A 121 -4.89 -13.18 3.75
C LEU A 121 -3.44 -13.51 4.06
N ARG A 122 -3.22 -14.14 5.20
CA ARG A 122 -1.94 -14.73 5.59
C ARG A 122 -2.09 -16.24 5.71
N TYR A 123 -1.14 -16.96 5.16
CA TYR A 123 -1.04 -18.41 5.25
C TYR A 123 0.37 -18.78 5.68
N ASP A 124 0.53 -19.45 6.81
CA ASP A 124 1.83 -19.94 7.27
C ASP A 124 2.03 -21.36 6.72
N LEU A 125 3.10 -21.55 5.95
CA LEU A 125 3.42 -22.80 5.28
C LEU A 125 4.78 -23.32 5.78
N GLU A 126 4.75 -24.50 6.35
CA GLU A 126 5.97 -25.23 6.72
C GLU A 126 6.44 -26.08 5.54
N ILE A 127 7.73 -25.97 5.23
CA ILE A 127 8.42 -26.73 4.17
C ILE A 127 9.63 -27.45 4.73
N ALA A 128 9.99 -28.59 4.12
CA ALA A 128 11.19 -29.32 4.47
C ALA A 128 12.46 -28.53 4.10
N PHE A 129 13.57 -28.87 4.74
CA PHE A 129 14.85 -28.22 4.49
C PHE A 129 15.30 -28.35 3.03
N GLU A 130 15.16 -29.56 2.46
CA GLU A 130 15.49 -29.85 1.06
C GLU A 130 14.59 -29.09 0.10
N GLU A 131 13.32 -28.93 0.43
CA GLU A 131 12.38 -28.14 -0.37
C GLU A 131 12.76 -26.66 -0.39
N ALA A 132 13.26 -26.15 0.74
CA ALA A 132 13.78 -24.79 0.80
C ALA A 132 15.07 -24.63 -0.03
N ALA A 133 15.93 -25.66 -0.05
CA ALA A 133 17.17 -25.64 -0.81
C ALA A 133 16.93 -25.73 -2.33
N PHE A 134 16.11 -26.66 -2.78
CA PHE A 134 15.90 -26.95 -4.21
C PHE A 134 14.74 -26.23 -4.84
N GLY A 135 13.84 -25.69 -4.00
CA GLY A 135 12.55 -25.15 -4.43
C GLY A 135 11.52 -26.24 -4.71
N VAL A 136 10.26 -25.89 -4.56
CA VAL A 136 9.15 -26.83 -4.74
C VAL A 136 7.89 -26.09 -5.18
N THR A 137 7.00 -26.80 -5.86
CA THR A 137 5.64 -26.30 -6.12
C THR A 137 4.70 -27.04 -5.18
N ARG A 138 3.99 -26.27 -4.34
CA ARG A 138 3.03 -26.80 -3.36
C ARG A 138 1.62 -26.34 -3.69
N SER A 139 0.67 -27.26 -3.48
CA SER A 139 -0.76 -27.01 -3.64
C SER A 139 -1.34 -26.69 -2.26
N LEU A 140 -1.85 -25.46 -2.09
CA LEU A 140 -2.42 -24.95 -0.84
C LEU A 140 -3.93 -24.89 -0.93
N LYS A 141 -4.62 -25.31 0.12
CA LYS A 141 -6.07 -25.13 0.27
C LYS A 141 -6.32 -23.96 1.20
N VAL A 142 -6.75 -22.85 0.64
CA VAL A 142 -6.98 -21.61 1.38
C VAL A 142 -8.49 -21.35 1.47
N PRO A 143 -9.05 -21.29 2.69
CA PRO A 143 -10.42 -20.84 2.90
C PRO A 143 -10.46 -19.32 2.68
N ARG A 144 -11.36 -18.85 1.82
CA ARG A 144 -11.51 -17.42 1.57
C ARG A 144 -12.94 -17.06 1.17
N LEU A 145 -13.29 -15.80 1.36
CA LEU A 145 -14.57 -15.27 0.90
C LEU A 145 -14.52 -14.99 -0.61
N GLU A 146 -15.34 -15.72 -1.35
CA GLU A 146 -15.55 -15.55 -2.79
C GLU A 146 -16.87 -14.85 -3.08
N SER A 147 -16.99 -14.22 -4.24
CA SER A 147 -18.28 -13.67 -4.69
C SER A 147 -19.32 -14.78 -4.77
N CYS A 148 -20.48 -14.54 -4.20
CA CYS A 148 -21.59 -15.50 -4.28
C CYS A 148 -22.05 -15.63 -5.73
N GLU A 149 -21.95 -16.81 -6.30
CA GLU A 149 -22.31 -17.08 -7.69
C GLU A 149 -23.81 -16.88 -7.94
N THR A 150 -24.66 -17.22 -6.95
CA THR A 150 -26.12 -17.12 -7.07
C THR A 150 -26.62 -15.69 -7.24
N CYS A 151 -26.00 -14.72 -6.54
CA CYS A 151 -26.41 -13.32 -6.62
C CYS A 151 -25.38 -12.41 -7.33
N GLY A 152 -24.29 -12.96 -7.81
CA GLY A 152 -23.20 -12.18 -8.46
C GLY A 152 -22.60 -11.12 -7.55
N GLY A 153 -22.56 -11.36 -6.23
CA GLY A 153 -22.00 -10.42 -5.25
C GLY A 153 -22.96 -9.31 -4.79
N SER A 154 -24.21 -9.27 -5.31
CA SER A 154 -25.20 -8.25 -4.93
C SER A 154 -25.77 -8.42 -3.53
N GLY A 155 -25.78 -9.64 -3.00
CA GLY A 155 -26.44 -10.03 -1.76
C GLY A 155 -27.96 -10.16 -1.86
N ALA A 156 -28.57 -9.72 -2.95
CA ALA A 156 -30.01 -9.80 -3.16
C ALA A 156 -30.43 -11.12 -3.83
N ALA A 157 -31.63 -11.58 -3.56
CA ALA A 157 -32.21 -12.74 -4.23
C ALA A 157 -32.36 -12.50 -5.74
N SER A 158 -32.36 -13.58 -6.53
CA SER A 158 -32.56 -13.51 -7.98
C SER A 158 -33.83 -12.74 -8.31
N GLY A 159 -33.69 -11.72 -9.17
CA GLY A 159 -34.81 -10.84 -9.56
C GLY A 159 -35.01 -9.63 -8.64
N SER A 160 -34.33 -9.53 -7.53
CA SER A 160 -34.33 -8.34 -6.70
C SER A 160 -32.99 -7.61 -6.76
N ALA A 161 -33.00 -6.33 -6.45
CA ALA A 161 -31.79 -5.50 -6.43
C ALA A 161 -31.65 -4.75 -5.12
N PRO A 162 -30.42 -4.44 -4.68
CA PRO A 162 -30.21 -3.60 -3.51
C PRO A 162 -30.83 -2.22 -3.73
N LEU A 163 -31.65 -1.77 -2.79
CA LEU A 163 -32.33 -0.47 -2.81
C LEU A 163 -31.50 0.60 -2.08
N ARG A 164 -31.53 1.82 -2.55
CA ARG A 164 -30.92 2.93 -1.83
C ARG A 164 -31.55 3.09 -0.45
N CYS A 165 -30.74 3.16 0.59
CA CYS A 165 -31.23 3.34 1.95
C CYS A 165 -31.97 4.67 2.08
N ALA A 166 -33.25 4.65 2.43
CA ALA A 166 -34.07 5.83 2.60
C ALA A 166 -33.59 6.71 3.80
N GLY A 167 -32.92 6.11 4.81
CA GLY A 167 -32.43 6.83 5.98
C GLY A 167 -31.26 7.76 5.71
N CYS A 168 -30.39 7.45 4.75
CA CYS A 168 -29.22 8.25 4.41
C CYS A 168 -29.17 8.65 2.92
N GLY A 169 -30.21 8.37 2.14
CA GLY A 169 -30.26 8.65 0.70
C GLY A 169 -29.12 8.00 -0.07
N GLY A 170 -28.67 6.85 0.46
CA GLY A 170 -27.57 6.13 -0.15
C GLY A 170 -26.17 6.55 0.34
N ARG A 171 -25.99 7.49 1.25
CA ARG A 171 -24.68 8.00 1.70
C ARG A 171 -23.96 7.09 2.70
N GLY A 172 -24.67 6.18 3.37
CA GLY A 172 -24.12 5.33 4.44
C GLY A 172 -23.96 6.04 5.77
N GLN A 173 -23.99 7.37 5.77
CA GLN A 173 -23.84 8.22 6.94
C GLN A 173 -24.98 9.22 7.02
N VAL A 174 -25.37 9.59 8.21
CA VAL A 174 -26.30 10.67 8.50
C VAL A 174 -25.56 11.79 9.22
N HIS A 175 -25.82 13.02 8.78
CA HIS A 175 -25.20 14.20 9.37
C HIS A 175 -26.17 14.83 10.37
N TYR A 176 -25.71 15.02 11.58
CA TYR A 176 -26.43 15.77 12.61
C TYR A 176 -25.73 17.10 12.82
N THR A 177 -26.46 18.19 12.56
CA THR A 177 -25.96 19.54 12.81
C THR A 177 -26.41 19.95 14.21
N GLN A 178 -25.46 20.24 15.07
CA GLN A 178 -25.70 20.75 16.42
C GLN A 178 -24.93 22.07 16.59
N GLY A 179 -25.62 23.18 16.40
CA GLY A 179 -24.99 24.50 16.35
C GLY A 179 -24.08 24.65 15.15
N PHE A 180 -22.81 24.97 15.39
CA PHE A 180 -21.79 25.14 14.34
C PHE A 180 -21.08 23.84 13.96
N PHE A 181 -21.35 22.72 14.64
CA PHE A 181 -20.69 21.44 14.40
C PHE A 181 -21.59 20.48 13.63
N THR A 182 -21.06 19.89 12.58
CA THR A 182 -21.70 18.80 11.83
C THR A 182 -21.01 17.48 12.17
N LEU A 183 -21.73 16.61 12.87
CA LEU A 183 -21.28 15.26 13.21
C LEU A 183 -21.79 14.26 12.18
N ALA A 184 -20.89 13.55 11.52
CA ALA A 184 -21.22 12.42 10.67
C ALA A 184 -21.31 11.14 11.52
N ARG A 185 -22.45 10.46 11.46
CA ARG A 185 -22.66 9.18 12.16
C ARG A 185 -23.06 8.11 11.16
N THR A 186 -22.59 6.89 11.37
CA THR A 186 -23.00 5.72 10.57
C THR A 186 -24.53 5.60 10.58
N CYS A 187 -25.12 5.42 9.41
CA CYS A 187 -26.57 5.30 9.29
C CYS A 187 -27.05 4.03 10.00
N PRO A 188 -27.91 4.13 11.03
CA PRO A 188 -28.37 2.96 11.81
C PRO A 188 -29.24 2.02 10.97
N ARG A 189 -29.84 2.49 9.87
CA ARG A 189 -30.76 1.69 9.05
C ARG A 189 -30.01 0.75 8.10
N CYS A 190 -28.85 1.15 7.60
CA CYS A 190 -28.08 0.34 6.65
C CYS A 190 -26.69 -0.03 7.19
N GLY A 191 -26.37 0.27 8.46
CA GLY A 191 -25.07 -0.06 9.05
C GLY A 191 -23.85 0.54 8.31
N GLY A 192 -24.04 1.67 7.60
CA GLY A 192 -22.96 2.27 6.80
C GLY A 192 -22.98 1.86 5.32
N GLU A 193 -23.74 0.85 4.98
CA GLU A 193 -23.77 0.27 3.64
C GLU A 193 -24.39 1.16 2.56
N GLY A 194 -25.27 2.09 2.94
CA GLY A 194 -25.97 2.99 2.03
C GLY A 194 -27.01 2.33 1.15
N VAL A 195 -27.15 1.01 1.20
CA VAL A 195 -28.19 0.23 0.54
C VAL A 195 -28.86 -0.69 1.56
N THR A 196 -30.08 -1.10 1.25
CA THR A 196 -30.84 -2.09 2.01
C THR A 196 -31.30 -3.17 1.03
N ILE A 197 -31.24 -4.42 1.48
CA ILE A 197 -31.67 -5.58 0.70
C ILE A 197 -33.01 -6.01 1.28
N ALA A 198 -34.09 -5.94 0.49
CA ALA A 198 -35.42 -6.38 0.91
C ALA A 198 -35.47 -7.90 0.95
N ASP A 199 -35.01 -8.56 -0.10
CA ASP A 199 -35.01 -10.02 -0.22
C ASP A 199 -33.55 -10.51 -0.26
N PRO A 200 -32.99 -11.00 0.82
CA PRO A 200 -31.59 -11.46 0.86
C PRO A 200 -31.43 -12.77 0.07
N CYS A 201 -30.30 -12.90 -0.59
CA CYS A 201 -29.90 -14.14 -1.24
C CYS A 201 -29.81 -15.28 -0.23
N LYS A 202 -30.39 -16.44 -0.55
CA LYS A 202 -30.44 -17.58 0.39
C LYS A 202 -29.06 -18.15 0.72
N ASP A 203 -28.15 -18.14 -0.26
CA ASP A 203 -26.80 -18.75 -0.11
C ASP A 203 -25.86 -17.89 0.72
N CYS A 204 -25.81 -16.59 0.45
CA CYS A 204 -24.94 -15.66 1.16
C CYS A 204 -25.64 -14.83 2.24
N ARG A 205 -26.95 -14.99 2.43
CA ARG A 205 -27.79 -14.31 3.46
C ARG A 205 -27.65 -12.77 3.45
N GLY A 206 -27.41 -12.21 2.26
CA GLY A 206 -27.28 -10.76 2.08
C GLY A 206 -25.84 -10.25 2.03
N GLU A 207 -24.85 -11.07 2.36
CA GLU A 207 -23.43 -10.62 2.37
C GLU A 207 -22.82 -10.46 0.99
N GLY A 208 -23.37 -11.10 -0.03
CA GLY A 208 -22.83 -11.11 -1.40
C GLY A 208 -21.57 -11.97 -1.57
N ARG A 209 -21.10 -12.60 -0.51
CA ARG A 209 -19.90 -13.44 -0.48
C ARG A 209 -20.17 -14.74 0.28
N VAL A 210 -19.47 -15.79 -0.10
CA VAL A 210 -19.53 -17.12 0.55
C VAL A 210 -18.12 -17.61 0.81
N GLU A 211 -17.94 -18.32 1.89
CA GLU A 211 -16.67 -18.96 2.19
C GLU A 211 -16.48 -20.20 1.30
N MET A 212 -15.36 -20.26 0.60
CA MET A 212 -15.01 -21.38 -0.28
C MET A 212 -13.54 -21.76 -0.07
N LEU A 213 -13.27 -23.07 -0.15
CA LEU A 213 -11.91 -23.58 -0.19
C LEU A 213 -11.41 -23.51 -1.62
N ARG A 214 -10.35 -22.73 -1.83
CA ARG A 214 -9.66 -22.67 -3.13
C ARG A 214 -8.31 -23.34 -3.06
N THR A 215 -8.03 -24.15 -4.08
CA THR A 215 -6.72 -24.78 -4.24
C THR A 215 -5.85 -23.88 -5.10
N LEU A 216 -4.71 -23.47 -4.58
CA LEU A 216 -3.75 -22.60 -5.25
C LEU A 216 -2.40 -23.31 -5.36
N GLU A 217 -1.76 -23.21 -6.51
CA GLU A 217 -0.41 -23.68 -6.71
C GLU A 217 0.58 -22.55 -6.40
N VAL A 218 1.47 -22.78 -5.44
CA VAL A 218 2.49 -21.84 -5.02
C VAL A 218 3.87 -22.39 -5.38
N LYS A 219 4.57 -21.66 -6.22
CA LYS A 219 5.94 -21.96 -6.61
C LYS A 219 6.89 -21.30 -5.63
N ILE A 220 7.59 -22.12 -4.86
CA ILE A 220 8.61 -21.70 -3.90
C ILE A 220 9.97 -21.75 -4.62
N PRO A 221 10.68 -20.61 -4.74
CA PRO A 221 12.00 -20.61 -5.37
C PRO A 221 13.03 -21.34 -4.52
N ARG A 222 14.09 -21.79 -5.16
CA ARG A 222 15.24 -22.42 -4.46
C ARG A 222 15.98 -21.40 -3.59
N GLY A 223 16.49 -21.87 -2.46
CA GLY A 223 17.30 -21.05 -1.56
C GLY A 223 16.50 -20.08 -0.69
N VAL A 224 15.20 -20.32 -0.49
CA VAL A 224 14.37 -19.45 0.37
C VAL A 224 14.83 -19.51 1.82
N ASP A 225 14.76 -18.36 2.49
CA ASP A 225 15.08 -18.25 3.91
C ASP A 225 13.85 -18.51 4.79
N ASN A 226 14.11 -18.91 6.03
CA ASN A 226 13.06 -19.02 7.05
C ASN A 226 12.42 -17.63 7.28
N GLY A 227 11.09 -17.56 7.33
CA GLY A 227 10.32 -16.33 7.44
C GLY A 227 10.17 -15.57 6.11
N ALA A 228 10.62 -16.11 4.99
CA ALA A 228 10.39 -15.51 3.67
C ALA A 228 8.90 -15.38 3.37
N ARG A 229 8.51 -14.28 2.71
CA ARG A 229 7.11 -13.97 2.39
C ARG A 229 6.90 -13.96 0.89
N LEU A 230 5.99 -14.79 0.42
CA LEU A 230 5.56 -14.82 -0.98
C LEU A 230 4.20 -14.12 -1.09
N ARG A 231 4.11 -13.10 -1.95
CA ARG A 231 2.87 -12.38 -2.23
C ARG A 231 2.23 -12.92 -3.49
N LEU A 232 1.02 -13.41 -3.37
CA LEU A 232 0.18 -13.83 -4.48
C LEU A 232 -0.90 -12.77 -4.70
N VAL A 233 -0.71 -11.98 -5.75
CA VAL A 233 -1.57 -10.81 -6.04
C VAL A 233 -2.96 -11.28 -6.45
N GLY A 234 -4.00 -10.70 -5.81
CA GLY A 234 -5.39 -11.00 -6.09
C GLY A 234 -5.89 -12.36 -5.59
N GLU A 235 -5.10 -13.06 -4.77
CA GLU A 235 -5.46 -14.36 -4.18
C GLU A 235 -5.96 -14.24 -2.72
N GLY A 236 -6.24 -13.01 -2.25
CA GLY A 236 -6.92 -12.74 -1.00
C GLY A 236 -8.44 -12.87 -1.11
N GLU A 237 -9.18 -12.30 -0.15
CA GLU A 237 -10.63 -12.29 -0.17
C GLU A 237 -11.19 -11.45 -1.32
N HIS A 238 -12.37 -11.83 -1.79
CA HIS A 238 -13.11 -11.02 -2.75
C HIS A 238 -13.64 -9.75 -2.10
N GLY A 239 -13.46 -8.60 -2.79
CA GLY A 239 -14.00 -7.33 -2.35
C GLY A 239 -15.52 -7.30 -2.35
N ARG A 240 -16.09 -6.36 -1.61
CA ARG A 240 -17.54 -6.14 -1.59
C ARG A 240 -17.94 -5.20 -2.71
N ARG A 241 -19.09 -5.43 -3.34
CA ARG A 241 -19.71 -4.55 -4.36
C ARG A 241 -18.80 -4.23 -5.53
N GLY A 242 -18.13 -5.24 -6.05
CA GLY A 242 -17.22 -5.09 -7.17
C GLY A 242 -15.88 -4.45 -6.78
N GLY A 243 -15.54 -4.43 -5.49
CA GLY A 243 -14.20 -4.08 -5.02
C GLY A 243 -13.15 -5.07 -5.51
N PRO A 244 -11.91 -4.64 -5.65
CA PRO A 244 -10.81 -5.53 -6.02
C PRO A 244 -10.60 -6.61 -4.95
N ARG A 245 -10.00 -7.71 -5.35
CA ARG A 245 -9.56 -8.75 -4.41
C ARG A 245 -8.37 -8.25 -3.59
N GLY A 246 -8.22 -8.75 -2.36
CA GLY A 246 -6.99 -8.64 -1.59
C GLY A 246 -5.90 -9.58 -2.10
N ASP A 247 -4.78 -9.60 -1.43
CA ASP A 247 -3.65 -10.46 -1.74
C ASP A 247 -3.48 -11.57 -0.70
N LEU A 248 -2.80 -12.65 -1.10
CA LEU A 248 -2.43 -13.71 -0.16
C LEU A 248 -0.92 -13.64 0.11
N TYR A 249 -0.56 -13.55 1.37
CA TYR A 249 0.81 -13.59 1.84
C TYR A 249 1.10 -14.98 2.43
N VAL A 250 1.92 -15.76 1.73
CA VAL A 250 2.41 -17.04 2.23
C VAL A 250 3.73 -16.81 2.96
N VAL A 251 3.74 -17.07 4.25
CA VAL A 251 4.94 -16.99 5.11
C VAL A 251 5.52 -18.38 5.21
N LEU A 252 6.78 -18.52 4.78
CA LEU A 252 7.47 -19.79 4.77
C LEU A 252 8.17 -20.04 6.12
N SER A 253 7.98 -21.22 6.68
CA SER A 253 8.73 -21.73 7.82
C SER A 253 9.50 -22.96 7.39
N VAL A 254 10.82 -22.93 7.49
CA VAL A 254 11.67 -24.06 7.13
C VAL A 254 11.82 -24.97 8.36
N ALA A 255 11.44 -26.22 8.22
CA ALA A 255 11.64 -27.21 9.26
C ALA A 255 13.14 -27.44 9.54
N ALA A 256 13.49 -27.65 10.80
CA ALA A 256 14.85 -28.02 11.16
C ALA A 256 15.17 -29.39 10.57
N HIS A 257 16.41 -29.57 10.10
CA HIS A 257 16.91 -30.86 9.61
C HIS A 257 17.77 -31.55 10.70
N GLU A 258 17.75 -32.85 10.73
CA GLU A 258 18.47 -33.63 11.77
C GLU A 258 19.99 -33.51 11.68
N ARG A 259 20.52 -33.32 10.47
CA ARG A 259 21.96 -33.35 10.17
C ARG A 259 22.52 -32.06 9.60
N PHE A 260 21.65 -31.24 9.01
CA PHE A 260 22.07 -30.04 8.31
C PHE A 260 21.58 -28.80 9.04
N GLU A 261 22.48 -27.84 9.22
CA GLU A 261 22.18 -26.51 9.68
C GLU A 261 22.52 -25.52 8.56
N ARG A 262 21.75 -24.45 8.46
CA ARG A 262 21.97 -23.42 7.44
C ARG A 262 22.51 -22.14 8.07
N ASP A 263 23.66 -21.70 7.55
CA ASP A 263 24.23 -20.39 7.84
C ASP A 263 24.31 -19.56 6.54
N GLY A 264 23.33 -18.68 6.32
CA GLY A 264 23.22 -17.91 5.10
C GLY A 264 23.10 -18.78 3.84
N PHE A 265 24.13 -18.79 3.01
CA PHE A 265 24.22 -19.63 1.80
C PHE A 265 24.95 -20.94 2.01
N ASN A 266 25.54 -21.14 3.18
CA ASN A 266 26.29 -22.34 3.51
C ASN A 266 25.40 -23.34 4.24
N ILE A 267 25.72 -24.61 4.06
CA ILE A 267 25.11 -25.72 4.79
C ILE A 267 26.21 -26.34 5.63
N LEU A 268 25.97 -26.42 6.91
CA LEU A 268 26.85 -26.98 7.90
C LEU A 268 26.38 -28.41 8.24
N SER A 269 27.30 -29.32 8.34
CA SER A 269 27.06 -30.68 8.85
C SER A 269 28.23 -31.12 9.71
N GLU A 270 27.94 -31.91 10.72
CA GLU A 270 28.98 -32.51 11.58
C GLU A 270 29.23 -33.96 11.18
N VAL A 271 30.50 -34.31 11.07
CA VAL A 271 30.93 -35.65 10.73
C VAL A 271 31.88 -36.17 11.81
N GLU A 272 31.54 -37.27 12.42
CA GLU A 272 32.40 -37.92 13.42
C GLU A 272 33.51 -38.74 12.75
N ILE A 273 34.75 -38.43 13.07
CA ILE A 273 35.92 -39.19 12.62
C ILE A 273 36.68 -39.81 13.79
N GLY A 274 37.22 -41.02 13.58
CA GLY A 274 38.03 -41.66 14.61
C GLY A 274 39.41 -41.02 14.77
N TYR A 275 40.03 -41.13 15.97
CA TYR A 275 41.35 -40.58 16.25
C TYR A 275 42.42 -41.03 15.25
N ALA A 276 42.40 -42.28 14.85
CA ALA A 276 43.35 -42.80 13.85
C ALA A 276 43.18 -42.12 12.48
N GLN A 277 41.94 -41.86 12.08
CA GLN A 277 41.59 -41.15 10.83
C GLN A 277 42.06 -39.71 10.86
N ALA A 278 41.91 -39.01 12.01
CA ALA A 278 42.37 -37.64 12.16
C ALA A 278 43.92 -37.55 12.11
N VAL A 279 44.63 -38.51 12.70
CA VAL A 279 46.10 -38.48 12.75
C VAL A 279 46.74 -38.92 11.42
N LEU A 280 46.23 -39.99 10.82
CA LEU A 280 46.84 -40.61 9.62
C LEU A 280 46.26 -40.05 8.32
N GLY A 281 45.13 -39.34 8.40
CA GLY A 281 44.30 -39.01 7.25
C GLY A 281 43.39 -40.18 6.83
N ALA A 282 42.28 -39.83 6.21
CA ALA A 282 41.34 -40.83 5.69
C ALA A 282 40.45 -40.20 4.61
N GLU A 283 39.85 -41.05 3.81
CA GLU A 283 38.71 -40.71 2.97
C GLU A 283 37.45 -41.13 3.72
N VAL A 284 36.53 -40.18 3.90
CA VAL A 284 35.29 -40.38 4.66
C VAL A 284 34.10 -40.01 3.78
N GLU A 285 33.12 -40.87 3.71
CA GLU A 285 31.88 -40.59 3.03
C GLU A 285 31.07 -39.62 3.89
N VAL A 286 30.67 -38.48 3.31
CA VAL A 286 29.84 -37.47 3.95
C VAL A 286 28.53 -37.30 3.18
N GLU A 287 27.44 -37.22 3.90
CA GLU A 287 26.15 -36.92 3.29
C GLU A 287 26.05 -35.43 3.00
N THR A 288 25.62 -35.11 1.80
CA THR A 288 25.30 -33.74 1.35
C THR A 288 23.85 -33.69 0.86
N LEU A 289 23.34 -32.50 0.60
CA LEU A 289 21.99 -32.37 0.00
C LEU A 289 21.88 -32.96 -1.41
N HIS A 290 23.00 -33.20 -2.08
CA HIS A 290 23.06 -33.80 -3.41
C HIS A 290 23.33 -35.31 -3.40
N GLY A 291 23.48 -35.88 -2.23
CA GLY A 291 23.86 -37.30 -2.02
C GLY A 291 25.15 -37.42 -1.24
N THR A 292 25.75 -38.60 -1.29
CA THR A 292 27.00 -38.92 -0.58
C THR A 292 28.19 -38.47 -1.42
N GLU A 293 29.14 -37.78 -0.79
CA GLU A 293 30.40 -37.35 -1.39
C GLU A 293 31.57 -37.81 -0.53
N GLU A 294 32.72 -38.05 -1.15
CA GLU A 294 33.95 -38.42 -0.46
C GLU A 294 34.71 -37.17 -0.01
N LEU A 295 34.93 -37.06 1.29
CA LEU A 295 35.72 -35.99 1.92
C LEU A 295 37.11 -36.56 2.30
N VAL A 296 38.17 -35.97 1.76
CA VAL A 296 39.54 -36.30 2.13
C VAL A 296 39.94 -35.55 3.39
N VAL A 297 40.16 -36.24 4.48
CA VAL A 297 40.64 -35.70 5.74
C VAL A 297 42.18 -35.73 5.72
N PRO A 298 42.86 -34.56 5.75
CA PRO A 298 44.32 -34.54 5.75
C PRO A 298 44.91 -35.05 7.06
N PRO A 299 46.15 -35.66 7.05
CA PRO A 299 46.82 -36.12 8.25
C PRO A 299 47.05 -34.95 9.24
N GLY A 300 46.80 -35.20 10.53
CA GLY A 300 46.97 -34.19 11.59
C GLY A 300 45.81 -33.16 11.69
N THR A 301 44.62 -33.53 11.20
CA THR A 301 43.42 -32.73 11.33
C THR A 301 43.03 -32.59 12.82
N HIS A 302 42.83 -31.38 13.25
CA HIS A 302 42.28 -31.03 14.55
C HIS A 302 40.77 -30.69 14.42
N HIS A 303 40.06 -30.81 15.52
CA HIS A 303 38.62 -30.45 15.57
C HIS A 303 38.44 -28.96 15.56
#